data_1d400aad8eba9128031a7d084d5f6d6a
#
_entry.id   1d400aad8eba9128031a7d084d5f6d6a
#
_cell.length_a   1.000
_cell.length_b   1.000
_cell.length_c   1.000
_cell.angle_alpha   90.00
_cell.angle_beta   90.00
_cell.angle_gamma   90.00
#
_symmetry.space_group_name_H-M   'P 1'
#
loop_
_entity.id
_entity.type
_entity.pdbx_description
1 polymer ?
#
loop_
_entity_poly.entity_id
_entity_poly.type
_entity_poly.pdbx_seq_one_letter_code
_entity_poly.pdbx_strand_id
1 'polypeptide(L)'
;MDLDINFVRSQFPAFSENRLKGKAFFENAGGSYACGQVINRLNRFYKEKKVQPYGAFEASISGGNEMDEARVGLARYLGVKDCEVSFGPSTTQNTYVLAQAFAEWLVPGNAIIVTNQDHEANTGSWRRLCNRGVNVREWQVNKETGELNLEDLENLLDDNVKLVCFPHCSNIVAHINPVKDIVSRVHSAGGYVCVDGVSYAPHGLPNVEDLGADIYLFSSYKTYGPHQGIMVIKEELAELLPNQGH
;
A
#
# COMPACT_ATOMS: atom_id res chain seq x y z
N MET A 1 1.77 22.51 -20.52
CA MET A 1 2.53 23.38 -19.59
C MET A 1 3.83 22.65 -19.30
N ASP A 2 4.96 23.28 -19.55
CA ASP A 2 6.25 22.68 -19.21
C ASP A 2 6.42 22.69 -17.69
N LEU A 3 7.01 21.64 -17.16
CA LEU A 3 7.29 21.50 -15.72
C LEU A 3 8.39 22.48 -15.33
N ASP A 4 8.12 23.37 -14.36
CA ASP A 4 9.16 24.23 -13.77
C ASP A 4 10.05 23.39 -12.84
N ILE A 5 11.12 22.86 -13.43
CA ILE A 5 12.08 22.00 -12.72
C ILE A 5 12.76 22.73 -11.56
N ASN A 6 13.01 24.05 -11.68
CA ASN A 6 13.63 24.81 -10.61
C ASN A 6 12.70 24.95 -9.41
N PHE A 7 11.43 25.24 -9.67
CA PHE A 7 10.41 25.25 -8.62
C PHE A 7 10.31 23.87 -7.95
N VAL A 8 10.16 22.80 -8.74
CA VAL A 8 10.05 21.43 -8.18
C VAL A 8 11.27 21.09 -7.34
N ARG A 9 12.48 21.31 -7.82
CA ARG A 9 13.71 21.03 -7.07
C ARG A 9 13.80 21.85 -5.78
N SER A 10 13.32 23.09 -5.78
CA SER A 10 13.30 23.95 -4.59
C SER A 10 12.40 23.41 -3.46
N GLN A 11 11.43 22.55 -3.78
CA GLN A 11 10.56 21.91 -2.79
C GLN A 11 11.25 20.81 -1.99
N PHE A 12 12.43 20.35 -2.43
CA PHE A 12 13.19 19.27 -1.80
C PHE A 12 14.50 19.81 -1.22
N PRO A 13 14.59 20.01 0.11
CA PRO A 13 15.80 20.57 0.75
C PRO A 13 17.08 19.79 0.47
N ALA A 14 16.97 18.49 0.20
CA ALA A 14 18.10 17.63 -0.16
C ALA A 14 18.92 18.19 -1.32
N PHE A 15 18.28 18.82 -2.32
CA PHE A 15 18.99 19.38 -3.47
C PHE A 15 19.79 20.67 -3.16
N SER A 16 19.57 21.26 -1.99
CA SER A 16 20.34 22.40 -1.48
C SER A 16 21.52 21.97 -0.59
N GLU A 17 21.59 20.71 -0.20
CA GLU A 17 22.65 20.19 0.66
C GLU A 17 24.01 20.15 -0.05
N ASN A 18 25.05 20.69 0.58
CA ASN A 18 26.39 20.77 -0.01
C ASN A 18 26.96 19.40 -0.38
N ARG A 19 26.65 18.35 0.42
CA ARG A 19 27.12 16.98 0.18
C ARG A 19 26.49 16.34 -1.06
N LEU A 20 25.35 16.86 -1.53
CA LEU A 20 24.60 16.36 -2.66
C LEU A 20 24.79 17.18 -3.92
N LYS A 21 25.53 18.31 -3.85
CA LYS A 21 25.85 19.14 -5.02
C LYS A 21 26.54 18.32 -6.11
N GLY A 22 26.05 18.43 -7.34
CA GLY A 22 26.59 17.75 -8.50
C GLY A 22 26.30 16.25 -8.56
N LYS A 23 25.54 15.70 -7.61
CA LYS A 23 25.10 14.30 -7.63
C LYS A 23 23.74 14.17 -8.30
N ALA A 24 23.57 13.12 -9.10
CA ALA A 24 22.28 12.69 -9.63
C ALA A 24 21.74 11.53 -8.77
N PHE A 25 20.47 11.61 -8.42
CA PHE A 25 19.79 10.59 -7.64
C PHE A 25 18.80 9.82 -8.53
N PHE A 26 19.04 8.51 -8.70
CA PHE A 26 18.24 7.63 -9.55
C PHE A 26 17.61 6.46 -8.78
N GLU A 27 17.69 6.45 -7.45
CA GLU A 27 17.25 5.35 -6.59
C GLU A 27 15.89 5.62 -5.94
N ASN A 28 14.93 6.20 -6.68
CA ASN A 28 13.58 6.43 -6.16
C ASN A 28 12.79 5.13 -5.91
N ALA A 29 13.19 4.02 -6.53
CA ALA A 29 12.59 2.71 -6.30
C ALA A 29 12.76 2.23 -4.84
N GLY A 30 13.88 2.59 -4.21
CA GLY A 30 14.16 2.32 -2.79
C GLY A 30 13.52 3.34 -1.84
N GLY A 31 13.24 4.54 -2.30
CA GLY A 31 12.63 5.64 -1.55
C GLY A 31 12.98 6.99 -2.16
N SER A 32 12.18 8.01 -1.88
CA SER A 32 12.38 9.36 -2.38
C SER A 32 12.86 10.31 -1.27
N TYR A 33 13.51 11.41 -1.63
CA TYR A 33 13.70 12.50 -0.69
C TYR A 33 12.36 13.07 -0.23
N ALA A 34 12.26 13.42 1.05
CA ALA A 34 11.07 14.08 1.58
C ALA A 34 11.03 15.55 1.14
N CYS A 35 9.84 16.05 0.84
CA CYS A 35 9.65 17.47 0.55
C CYS A 35 9.73 18.33 1.81
N GLY A 36 10.02 19.62 1.66
CA GLY A 36 10.18 20.56 2.76
C GLY A 36 8.96 20.68 3.64
N GLN A 37 7.76 20.59 3.07
CA GLN A 37 6.49 20.61 3.81
C GLN A 37 6.39 19.46 4.80
N VAL A 38 6.76 18.25 4.39
CA VAL A 38 6.78 17.06 5.28
C VAL A 38 7.80 17.23 6.40
N ILE A 39 9.03 17.63 6.06
CA ILE A 39 10.11 17.85 7.04
C ILE A 39 9.68 18.89 8.08
N ASN A 40 9.11 20.01 7.64
CA ASN A 40 8.65 21.07 8.52
C ASN A 40 7.49 20.62 9.42
N ARG A 41 6.54 19.85 8.88
CA ARG A 41 5.42 19.30 9.67
C ARG A 41 5.91 18.36 10.76
N LEU A 42 6.82 17.42 10.43
CA LEU A 42 7.43 16.50 11.39
C LEU A 42 8.23 17.26 12.47
N ASN A 43 9.06 18.23 12.07
CA ASN A 43 9.84 19.03 13.00
C ASN A 43 8.95 19.79 13.99
N ARG A 44 7.86 20.41 13.50
CA ARG A 44 6.87 21.08 14.34
C ARG A 44 6.20 20.08 15.29
N PHE A 45 5.74 18.94 14.80
CA PHE A 45 5.10 17.91 15.62
C PHE A 45 6.01 17.46 16.77
N TYR A 46 7.26 17.13 16.46
CA TYR A 46 8.22 16.69 17.50
C TYR A 46 8.52 17.76 18.55
N LYS A 47 8.50 19.04 18.20
CA LYS A 47 8.76 20.14 19.13
C LYS A 47 7.54 20.51 19.98
N GLU A 48 6.36 20.43 19.42
CA GLU A 48 5.16 21.06 20.01
C GLU A 48 4.11 20.05 20.49
N LYS A 49 4.04 18.86 19.87
CA LYS A 49 2.88 17.94 19.98
C LYS A 49 3.26 16.48 20.20
N LYS A 50 4.53 16.16 20.45
CA LYS A 50 5.01 14.78 20.65
C LYS A 50 4.61 14.27 22.04
N VAL A 51 3.32 14.05 22.23
CA VAL A 51 2.66 13.49 23.41
C VAL A 51 1.63 12.46 22.97
N GLN A 52 1.05 11.71 23.91
CA GLN A 52 -0.06 10.81 23.61
C GLN A 52 -1.24 11.61 23.04
N PRO A 53 -1.75 11.32 21.83
CA PRO A 53 -2.90 12.02 21.27
C PRO A 53 -4.21 11.64 21.99
N TYR A 54 -5.27 12.42 21.74
CA TYR A 54 -6.63 12.23 22.25
C TYR A 54 -6.79 12.34 23.76
N GLY A 55 -5.84 12.95 24.47
CA GLY A 55 -5.99 13.30 25.87
C GLY A 55 -6.67 14.66 26.07
N ALA A 56 -6.82 15.08 27.33
CA ALA A 56 -7.63 16.26 27.71
C ALA A 56 -6.87 17.61 27.69
N PHE A 57 -5.59 17.66 27.34
CA PHE A 57 -4.78 18.88 27.31
C PHE A 57 -4.42 19.31 25.89
N GLU A 58 -4.13 20.59 25.70
CA GLU A 58 -4.03 21.26 24.40
C GLU A 58 -3.12 20.55 23.38
N ALA A 59 -1.89 20.20 23.76
CA ALA A 59 -0.95 19.53 22.84
C ALA A 59 -1.46 18.15 22.39
N SER A 60 -2.12 17.42 23.29
CA SER A 60 -2.71 16.10 23.03
C SER A 60 -3.93 16.19 22.10
N ILE A 61 -4.84 17.13 22.38
CA ILE A 61 -6.00 17.41 21.52
C ILE A 61 -5.52 17.81 20.13
N SER A 62 -4.58 18.75 20.04
CA SER A 62 -4.02 19.21 18.77
C SER A 62 -3.32 18.09 17.98
N GLY A 63 -2.60 17.19 18.66
CA GLY A 63 -2.00 16.02 18.05
C GLY A 63 -3.03 15.06 17.46
N GLY A 64 -4.10 14.78 18.21
CA GLY A 64 -5.23 13.95 17.76
C GLY A 64 -5.92 14.53 16.52
N ASN A 65 -6.25 15.83 16.57
CA ASN A 65 -6.87 16.52 15.45
C ASN A 65 -6.03 16.47 14.16
N GLU A 66 -4.69 16.59 14.28
CA GLU A 66 -3.81 16.46 13.11
C GLU A 66 -3.76 15.03 12.54
N MET A 67 -3.92 14.01 13.39
CA MET A 67 -4.03 12.62 12.93
C MET A 67 -5.35 12.38 12.18
N ASP A 68 -6.44 12.92 12.70
CA ASP A 68 -7.76 12.82 12.05
C ASP A 68 -7.79 13.60 10.73
N GLU A 69 -7.22 14.82 10.70
CA GLU A 69 -7.04 15.60 9.47
C GLU A 69 -6.29 14.82 8.39
N ALA A 70 -5.20 14.14 8.78
CA ALA A 70 -4.41 13.34 7.87
C ALA A 70 -5.21 12.15 7.30
N ARG A 71 -5.96 11.44 8.16
CA ARG A 71 -6.80 10.31 7.76
C ARG A 71 -7.91 10.74 6.81
N VAL A 72 -8.69 11.74 7.20
CA VAL A 72 -9.80 12.29 6.39
C VAL A 72 -9.30 12.86 5.07
N GLY A 73 -8.18 13.59 5.09
CA GLY A 73 -7.58 14.17 3.89
C GLY A 73 -7.12 13.09 2.90
N LEU A 74 -6.48 12.05 3.41
CA LEU A 74 -6.00 10.94 2.58
C LEU A 74 -7.18 10.11 2.05
N ALA A 75 -8.17 9.80 2.87
CA ALA A 75 -9.37 9.08 2.47
C ALA A 75 -10.09 9.77 1.31
N ARG A 76 -10.29 11.10 1.43
CA ARG A 76 -10.87 11.91 0.35
C ARG A 76 -10.06 11.85 -0.93
N TYR A 77 -8.72 11.88 -0.82
CA TYR A 77 -7.84 11.82 -1.99
C TYR A 77 -7.89 10.46 -2.68
N LEU A 78 -8.04 9.39 -1.91
CA LEU A 78 -8.13 8.00 -2.40
C LEU A 78 -9.56 7.58 -2.80
N GLY A 79 -10.58 8.41 -2.53
CA GLY A 79 -11.98 8.13 -2.84
C GLY A 79 -12.63 7.11 -1.90
N VAL A 80 -12.10 6.92 -0.69
CA VAL A 80 -12.57 5.91 0.28
C VAL A 80 -13.09 6.55 1.57
N LYS A 81 -13.68 5.75 2.46
CA LYS A 81 -14.10 6.22 3.78
C LYS A 81 -12.88 6.43 4.69
N ASP A 82 -12.98 7.33 5.66
CA ASP A 82 -11.89 7.58 6.61
C ASP A 82 -11.64 6.40 7.54
N CYS A 83 -12.67 5.61 7.89
CA CYS A 83 -12.53 4.37 8.66
C CYS A 83 -11.78 3.27 7.91
N GLU A 84 -11.71 3.34 6.58
CA GLU A 84 -10.99 2.38 5.73
C GLU A 84 -9.49 2.65 5.64
N VAL A 85 -9.01 3.83 6.12
CA VAL A 85 -7.60 4.20 6.06
C VAL A 85 -6.89 3.90 7.37
N SER A 86 -5.82 3.12 7.28
CA SER A 86 -4.94 2.76 8.39
C SER A 86 -3.49 3.11 8.11
N PHE A 87 -2.75 3.46 9.17
CA PHE A 87 -1.33 3.76 9.12
C PHE A 87 -0.54 2.70 9.88
N GLY A 88 0.55 2.23 9.30
CA GLY A 88 1.47 1.30 9.93
C GLY A 88 2.92 1.70 9.71
N PRO A 89 3.87 1.00 10.34
CA PRO A 89 5.29 1.34 10.23
C PRO A 89 5.86 1.19 8.82
N SER A 90 5.32 0.27 8.03
CA SER A 90 5.69 0.01 6.63
C SER A 90 4.62 -0.81 5.94
N THR A 91 4.62 -0.83 4.61
CA THR A 91 3.76 -1.75 3.83
C THR A 91 4.04 -3.21 4.17
N THR A 92 5.30 -3.59 4.33
CA THR A 92 5.70 -4.95 4.76
C THR A 92 5.03 -5.35 6.08
N GLN A 93 5.02 -4.45 7.07
CA GLN A 93 4.36 -4.72 8.36
C GLN A 93 2.84 -4.79 8.21
N ASN A 94 2.25 -3.91 7.39
CA ASN A 94 0.81 -3.95 7.10
C ASN A 94 0.41 -5.29 6.45
N THR A 95 1.17 -5.74 5.45
CA THR A 95 0.94 -7.06 4.81
C THR A 95 1.08 -8.21 5.81
N TYR A 96 2.08 -8.12 6.71
CA TYR A 96 2.24 -9.14 7.75
C TYR A 96 1.01 -9.20 8.68
N VAL A 97 0.51 -8.06 9.14
CA VAL A 97 -0.68 -7.97 10.00
C VAL A 97 -1.91 -8.52 9.28
N LEU A 98 -2.12 -8.14 8.01
CA LEU A 98 -3.20 -8.70 7.18
C LEU A 98 -3.08 -10.21 7.05
N ALA A 99 -1.88 -10.72 6.76
CA ALA A 99 -1.67 -12.16 6.63
C ALA A 99 -1.97 -12.92 7.93
N GLN A 100 -1.73 -12.31 9.12
CA GLN A 100 -2.16 -12.94 10.38
C GLN A 100 -3.68 -12.95 10.52
N ALA A 101 -4.38 -11.87 10.19
CA ALA A 101 -5.85 -11.80 10.22
C ALA A 101 -6.46 -12.83 9.26
N PHE A 102 -5.97 -12.90 8.03
CA PHE A 102 -6.40 -13.93 7.07
C PHE A 102 -6.07 -15.36 7.52
N ALA A 103 -4.94 -15.56 8.20
CA ALA A 103 -4.55 -16.88 8.74
C ALA A 103 -5.51 -17.40 9.81
N GLU A 104 -6.23 -16.52 10.51
CA GLU A 104 -7.25 -16.88 11.49
C GLU A 104 -8.64 -17.07 10.85
N TRP A 105 -8.90 -16.34 9.76
CA TRP A 105 -10.18 -16.38 9.05
C TRP A 105 -10.27 -17.54 8.04
N LEU A 106 -9.16 -17.83 7.33
CA LEU A 106 -9.10 -18.90 6.34
C LEU A 106 -9.11 -20.28 7.00
N VAL A 107 -9.82 -21.22 6.38
CA VAL A 107 -9.87 -22.61 6.83
C VAL A 107 -9.04 -23.52 5.91
N PRO A 108 -8.59 -24.70 6.38
CA PRO A 108 -7.92 -25.68 5.53
C PRO A 108 -8.74 -26.00 4.27
N GLY A 109 -8.09 -25.97 3.10
CA GLY A 109 -8.74 -26.15 1.80
C GLY A 109 -9.09 -24.85 1.10
N ASN A 110 -9.17 -23.70 1.80
CA ASN A 110 -9.20 -22.42 1.12
C ASN A 110 -7.92 -22.19 0.33
N ALA A 111 -8.00 -21.38 -0.71
CA ALA A 111 -6.87 -21.01 -1.57
C ALA A 111 -6.66 -19.50 -1.57
N ILE A 112 -5.41 -19.11 -1.76
CA ILE A 112 -5.00 -17.74 -2.11
C ILE A 112 -4.12 -17.80 -3.35
N ILE A 113 -4.13 -16.71 -4.12
CA ILE A 113 -3.25 -16.56 -5.27
C ILE A 113 -2.26 -15.44 -4.99
N VAL A 114 -0.98 -15.70 -5.20
CA VAL A 114 0.11 -14.72 -5.19
C VAL A 114 0.81 -14.74 -6.54
N THR A 115 1.64 -13.75 -6.83
CA THR A 115 2.40 -13.73 -8.08
C THR A 115 3.90 -13.57 -7.83
N ASN A 116 4.71 -14.09 -8.75
CA ASN A 116 6.16 -13.85 -8.75
C ASN A 116 6.57 -12.53 -9.44
N GLN A 117 5.60 -11.73 -9.92
CA GLN A 117 5.86 -10.36 -10.39
C GLN A 117 5.97 -9.36 -9.24
N ASP A 118 5.45 -9.70 -8.06
CA ASP A 118 5.32 -8.79 -6.92
C ASP A 118 6.57 -8.75 -6.03
N HIS A 119 6.65 -7.70 -5.22
CA HIS A 119 7.68 -7.55 -4.20
C HIS A 119 7.49 -8.57 -3.07
N GLU A 120 8.60 -9.08 -2.50
CA GLU A 120 8.56 -10.07 -1.41
C GLU A 120 7.72 -9.60 -0.20
N ALA A 121 7.63 -8.30 0.05
CA ALA A 121 6.78 -7.73 1.10
C ALA A 121 5.29 -8.11 0.94
N ASN A 122 4.82 -8.26 -0.30
CA ASN A 122 3.43 -8.64 -0.60
C ASN A 122 3.29 -10.09 -1.05
N THR A 123 4.30 -10.93 -0.91
CA THR A 123 4.22 -12.34 -1.25
C THR A 123 4.66 -13.25 -0.11
N GLY A 124 5.75 -12.91 0.58
CA GLY A 124 6.37 -13.76 1.60
C GLY A 124 5.45 -14.07 2.77
N SER A 125 4.71 -13.10 3.29
CA SER A 125 3.77 -13.32 4.39
C SER A 125 2.61 -14.20 3.98
N TRP A 126 2.08 -14.01 2.77
CA TRP A 126 1.00 -14.80 2.20
C TRP A 126 1.41 -16.24 1.94
N ARG A 127 2.60 -16.47 1.37
CA ARG A 127 3.11 -17.82 1.10
C ARG A 127 3.21 -18.68 2.36
N ARG A 128 3.48 -18.06 3.53
CA ARG A 128 3.55 -18.79 4.81
C ARG A 128 2.23 -19.38 5.26
N LEU A 129 1.09 -18.97 4.69
CA LEU A 129 -0.21 -19.54 5.01
C LEU A 129 -0.33 -21.00 4.60
N CYS A 130 0.53 -21.50 3.70
CA CYS A 130 0.62 -22.92 3.39
C CYS A 130 0.88 -23.78 4.64
N ASN A 131 1.60 -23.25 5.64
CA ASN A 131 1.86 -23.94 6.91
C ASN A 131 0.61 -24.11 7.78
N ARG A 132 -0.50 -23.46 7.42
CA ARG A 132 -1.81 -23.55 8.09
C ARG A 132 -2.85 -24.31 7.24
N GLY A 133 -2.41 -25.00 6.17
CA GLY A 133 -3.29 -25.79 5.31
C GLY A 133 -4.01 -24.98 4.23
N VAL A 134 -3.65 -23.70 4.04
CA VAL A 134 -4.15 -22.87 2.94
C VAL A 134 -3.40 -23.24 1.66
N ASN A 135 -4.13 -23.44 0.56
CA ASN A 135 -3.55 -23.71 -0.75
C ASN A 135 -3.04 -22.41 -1.37
N VAL A 136 -1.72 -22.25 -1.46
CA VAL A 136 -1.10 -21.06 -2.08
C VAL A 136 -0.80 -21.38 -3.55
N ARG A 137 -1.49 -20.68 -4.46
CA ARG A 137 -1.34 -20.81 -5.90
C ARG A 137 -0.47 -19.68 -6.42
N GLU A 138 0.38 -19.96 -7.39
CA GLU A 138 1.30 -18.98 -7.98
C GLU A 138 0.82 -18.57 -9.37
N TRP A 139 0.45 -17.30 -9.54
CA TRP A 139 0.18 -16.68 -10.82
C TRP A 139 1.51 -16.22 -11.42
N GLN A 140 2.00 -16.98 -12.41
CA GLN A 140 3.32 -16.80 -12.97
C GLN A 140 3.36 -15.64 -13.97
N VAL A 141 4.42 -14.83 -13.87
CA VAL A 141 4.73 -13.84 -14.90
C VAL A 141 5.15 -14.52 -16.21
N ASN A 142 4.71 -13.97 -17.31
CA ASN A 142 5.24 -14.36 -18.62
C ASN A 142 6.71 -13.95 -18.72
N LYS A 143 7.60 -14.89 -18.93
CA LYS A 143 9.06 -14.68 -18.90
C LYS A 143 9.58 -13.82 -20.05
N GLU A 144 8.83 -13.74 -21.16
CA GLU A 144 9.22 -12.99 -22.34
C GLU A 144 8.74 -11.54 -22.28
N THR A 145 7.51 -11.32 -21.76
CA THR A 145 6.90 -9.99 -21.73
C THR A 145 7.00 -9.31 -20.35
N GLY A 146 7.18 -10.07 -19.28
CA GLY A 146 7.14 -9.57 -17.90
C GLY A 146 5.71 -9.33 -17.38
N GLU A 147 4.69 -9.69 -18.14
CA GLU A 147 3.28 -9.42 -17.85
C GLU A 147 2.61 -10.58 -17.11
N LEU A 148 1.53 -10.28 -16.41
CA LEU A 148 0.60 -11.26 -15.85
C LEU A 148 -0.55 -11.48 -16.83
N ASN A 149 -0.70 -12.72 -17.33
CA ASN A 149 -1.76 -13.05 -18.25
C ASN A 149 -3.08 -13.30 -17.49
N LEU A 150 -4.16 -12.62 -17.91
CA LEU A 150 -5.48 -12.76 -17.29
C LEU A 150 -6.10 -14.15 -17.49
N GLU A 151 -5.80 -14.83 -18.60
CA GLU A 151 -6.27 -16.20 -18.84
C GLU A 151 -5.64 -17.19 -17.83
N ASP A 152 -4.37 -16.97 -17.47
CA ASP A 152 -3.71 -17.77 -16.44
C ASP A 152 -4.33 -17.55 -15.06
N LEU A 153 -4.77 -16.31 -14.75
CA LEU A 153 -5.52 -16.03 -13.53
C LEU A 153 -6.85 -16.79 -13.53
N GLU A 154 -7.61 -16.74 -14.63
CA GLU A 154 -8.89 -17.44 -14.75
C GLU A 154 -8.75 -18.96 -14.51
N ASN A 155 -7.67 -19.57 -14.99
CA ASN A 155 -7.37 -20.98 -14.76
C ASN A 155 -7.00 -21.31 -13.30
N LEU A 156 -6.58 -20.30 -12.52
CA LEU A 156 -6.25 -20.43 -11.10
C LEU A 156 -7.46 -20.16 -10.18
N LEU A 157 -8.49 -19.49 -10.69
CA LEU A 157 -9.70 -19.15 -9.90
C LEU A 157 -10.63 -20.34 -9.77
N ASP A 158 -11.15 -20.56 -8.57
CA ASP A 158 -12.27 -21.45 -8.24
C ASP A 158 -12.95 -20.97 -6.95
N ASP A 159 -14.01 -21.64 -6.52
CA ASP A 159 -14.81 -21.30 -5.31
C ASP A 159 -14.00 -21.34 -4.00
N ASN A 160 -12.83 -21.98 -3.99
CA ASN A 160 -11.93 -22.04 -2.83
C ASN A 160 -11.02 -20.82 -2.72
N VAL A 161 -10.81 -20.06 -3.81
CA VAL A 161 -9.96 -18.87 -3.81
C VAL A 161 -10.65 -17.76 -3.02
N LYS A 162 -10.00 -17.32 -1.94
CA LYS A 162 -10.51 -16.27 -1.05
C LYS A 162 -9.77 -14.96 -1.19
N LEU A 163 -8.53 -14.97 -1.71
CA LEU A 163 -7.72 -13.77 -1.86
C LEU A 163 -6.78 -13.91 -3.06
N VAL A 164 -6.65 -12.82 -3.81
CA VAL A 164 -5.64 -12.66 -4.86
C VAL A 164 -4.78 -11.44 -4.55
N CYS A 165 -3.45 -11.65 -4.43
CA CYS A 165 -2.47 -10.60 -4.13
C CYS A 165 -1.61 -10.34 -5.37
N PHE A 166 -1.53 -9.07 -5.80
CA PHE A 166 -0.75 -8.70 -6.97
C PHE A 166 -0.32 -7.21 -6.92
N PRO A 167 0.74 -6.81 -7.65
CA PRO A 167 1.15 -5.41 -7.69
C PRO A 167 0.30 -4.60 -8.68
N HIS A 168 -0.02 -3.34 -8.36
CA HIS A 168 -0.56 -2.39 -9.34
C HIS A 168 0.45 -2.10 -10.44
N CYS A 169 1.72 -1.92 -10.04
CA CYS A 169 2.85 -1.76 -10.92
C CYS A 169 4.04 -2.56 -10.38
N SER A 170 4.65 -3.38 -11.22
CA SER A 170 5.83 -4.14 -10.81
C SER A 170 7.02 -3.24 -10.52
N ASN A 171 7.67 -3.46 -9.39
CA ASN A 171 8.87 -2.75 -8.99
C ASN A 171 10.13 -3.14 -9.79
N ILE A 172 10.06 -4.21 -10.56
CA ILE A 172 11.18 -4.75 -11.36
C ILE A 172 11.00 -4.44 -12.84
N VAL A 173 9.87 -4.85 -13.44
CA VAL A 173 9.63 -4.71 -14.87
C VAL A 173 8.80 -3.48 -15.24
N ALA A 174 8.33 -2.71 -14.23
CA ALA A 174 7.53 -1.49 -14.38
C ALA A 174 6.21 -1.68 -15.18
N HIS A 175 5.76 -2.91 -15.37
CA HIS A 175 4.47 -3.19 -16.00
C HIS A 175 3.33 -2.77 -15.07
N ILE A 176 2.33 -2.06 -15.61
CA ILE A 176 1.13 -1.64 -14.90
C ILE A 176 0.02 -2.66 -15.17
N ASN A 177 -0.42 -3.34 -14.14
CA ASN A 177 -1.46 -4.35 -14.25
C ASN A 177 -2.86 -3.73 -14.36
N PRO A 178 -3.79 -4.33 -15.12
CA PRO A 178 -5.16 -3.85 -15.30
C PRO A 178 -6.02 -4.19 -14.07
N VAL A 179 -5.86 -3.41 -12.98
CA VAL A 179 -6.46 -3.70 -11.66
C VAL A 179 -7.96 -3.94 -11.76
N LYS A 180 -8.71 -3.08 -12.47
CA LYS A 180 -10.18 -3.22 -12.62
C LYS A 180 -10.60 -4.54 -13.23
N ASP A 181 -9.88 -4.99 -14.24
CA ASP A 181 -10.19 -6.25 -14.93
C ASP A 181 -9.89 -7.45 -14.04
N ILE A 182 -8.79 -7.38 -13.28
CA ILE A 182 -8.41 -8.41 -12.30
C ILE A 182 -9.47 -8.47 -11.18
N VAL A 183 -9.82 -7.33 -10.60
CA VAL A 183 -10.85 -7.21 -9.56
C VAL A 183 -12.16 -7.84 -10.03
N SER A 184 -12.63 -7.48 -11.23
CA SER A 184 -13.88 -8.01 -11.78
C SER A 184 -13.89 -9.53 -11.87
N ARG A 185 -12.78 -10.15 -12.30
CA ARG A 185 -12.66 -11.61 -12.39
C ARG A 185 -12.65 -12.27 -11.02
N VAL A 186 -11.87 -11.71 -10.09
CA VAL A 186 -11.73 -12.25 -8.74
C VAL A 186 -13.06 -12.15 -7.97
N HIS A 187 -13.74 -11.00 -8.04
CA HIS A 187 -15.04 -10.81 -7.41
C HIS A 187 -16.11 -11.74 -8.01
N SER A 188 -16.07 -11.99 -9.34
CA SER A 188 -16.98 -12.96 -9.99
C SER A 188 -16.78 -14.39 -9.49
N ALA A 189 -15.58 -14.73 -9.01
CA ALA A 189 -15.26 -16.00 -8.39
C ALA A 189 -15.49 -16.00 -6.85
N GLY A 190 -15.96 -14.89 -6.26
CA GLY A 190 -16.24 -14.76 -4.82
C GLY A 190 -15.01 -14.55 -3.94
N GLY A 191 -13.87 -14.14 -4.53
CA GLY A 191 -12.63 -13.81 -3.82
C GLY A 191 -12.46 -12.31 -3.58
N TYR A 192 -11.54 -11.93 -2.70
CA TYR A 192 -11.08 -10.56 -2.45
C TYR A 192 -9.75 -10.29 -3.15
N VAL A 193 -9.39 -9.01 -3.30
CA VAL A 193 -8.11 -8.60 -3.87
C VAL A 193 -7.29 -7.74 -2.91
N CYS A 194 -5.98 -8.02 -2.86
CA CYS A 194 -4.99 -7.20 -2.17
C CYS A 194 -3.99 -6.66 -3.21
N VAL A 195 -4.02 -5.35 -3.41
CA VAL A 195 -3.21 -4.66 -4.41
C VAL A 195 -2.03 -3.96 -3.77
N ASP A 196 -0.81 -4.32 -4.15
CA ASP A 196 0.39 -3.56 -3.81
C ASP A 196 0.55 -2.37 -4.77
N GLY A 197 0.21 -1.18 -4.28
CA GLY A 197 0.36 0.08 -4.99
C GLY A 197 1.68 0.80 -4.74
N VAL A 198 2.64 0.20 -4.04
CA VAL A 198 3.88 0.85 -3.60
C VAL A 198 4.67 1.46 -4.76
N SER A 199 4.77 0.76 -5.88
CA SER A 199 5.51 1.24 -7.05
C SER A 199 4.67 2.12 -7.97
N TYR A 200 3.35 2.07 -7.87
CA TYR A 200 2.44 2.91 -8.64
C TYR A 200 2.21 4.29 -7.98
N ALA A 201 2.06 4.34 -6.67
CA ALA A 201 1.70 5.54 -5.92
C ALA A 201 2.56 6.79 -6.20
N PRO A 202 3.89 6.70 -6.44
CA PRO A 202 4.71 7.86 -6.79
C PRO A 202 4.33 8.55 -8.11
N HIS A 203 3.66 7.84 -9.01
CA HIS A 203 3.25 8.34 -10.33
C HIS A 203 1.86 8.96 -10.34
N GLY A 204 1.13 8.84 -9.25
CA GLY A 204 -0.21 9.38 -9.02
C GLY A 204 -1.04 8.40 -8.21
N LEU A 205 -1.51 8.82 -7.04
CA LEU A 205 -2.39 7.99 -6.21
C LEU A 205 -3.71 7.78 -6.96
N PRO A 206 -4.17 6.54 -7.11
CA PRO A 206 -5.44 6.26 -7.77
C PRO A 206 -6.62 6.60 -6.87
N ASN A 207 -7.80 6.74 -7.46
CA ASN A 207 -9.04 6.56 -6.73
C ASN A 207 -9.22 5.06 -6.47
N VAL A 208 -9.08 4.62 -5.22
CA VAL A 208 -9.09 3.20 -4.84
C VAL A 208 -10.51 2.62 -4.96
N GLU A 209 -11.54 3.42 -4.68
CA GLU A 209 -12.93 3.01 -4.87
C GLU A 209 -13.22 2.69 -6.35
N ASP A 210 -12.76 3.56 -7.26
CA ASP A 210 -12.92 3.34 -8.71
C ASP A 210 -12.16 2.09 -9.21
N LEU A 211 -11.10 1.68 -8.54
CA LEU A 211 -10.39 0.43 -8.85
C LEU A 211 -11.18 -0.80 -8.41
N GLY A 212 -12.05 -0.65 -7.42
CA GLY A 212 -12.81 -1.73 -6.79
C GLY A 212 -11.96 -2.64 -5.89
N ALA A 213 -10.72 -2.26 -5.57
CA ALA A 213 -9.83 -3.07 -4.72
C ALA A 213 -10.36 -3.16 -3.29
N ASP A 214 -10.30 -4.36 -2.69
CA ASP A 214 -10.72 -4.57 -1.30
C ASP A 214 -9.63 -4.14 -0.32
N ILE A 215 -8.37 -4.32 -0.72
CA ILE A 215 -7.19 -3.87 0.02
C ILE A 215 -6.25 -3.18 -0.96
N TYR A 216 -5.76 -1.99 -0.59
CA TYR A 216 -4.75 -1.26 -1.34
C TYR A 216 -3.65 -0.77 -0.42
N LEU A 217 -2.40 -1.13 -0.74
CA LEU A 217 -1.24 -0.87 0.10
C LEU A 217 -0.26 0.06 -0.61
N PHE A 218 0.32 1.02 0.10
CA PHE A 218 1.45 1.79 -0.40
C PHE A 218 2.32 2.37 0.70
N SER A 219 3.49 2.91 0.33
CA SER A 219 4.47 3.47 1.25
C SER A 219 4.66 4.95 1.03
N SER A 220 4.46 5.77 2.06
CA SER A 220 4.61 7.22 1.95
C SER A 220 6.06 7.65 1.67
N TYR A 221 7.06 6.89 2.10
CA TYR A 221 8.47 7.22 1.85
C TYR A 221 8.88 7.09 0.37
N LYS A 222 8.06 6.44 -0.46
CA LYS A 222 8.22 6.45 -1.93
C LYS A 222 7.42 7.57 -2.60
N THR A 223 6.50 8.21 -1.86
CA THR A 223 5.68 9.35 -2.28
C THR A 223 6.07 10.64 -1.56
N TYR A 224 7.37 10.86 -1.38
CA TYR A 224 7.97 12.08 -0.79
C TYR A 224 7.66 12.29 0.70
N GLY A 225 7.11 11.29 1.39
CA GLY A 225 6.69 11.31 2.78
C GLY A 225 7.69 10.65 3.74
N PRO A 226 7.31 10.48 5.02
CA PRO A 226 8.09 9.76 6.02
C PRO A 226 8.05 8.25 5.79
N HIS A 227 8.90 7.51 6.50
CA HIS A 227 8.88 6.04 6.48
C HIS A 227 7.64 5.50 7.19
N GLN A 228 6.58 5.29 6.42
CA GLN A 228 5.28 4.84 6.91
C GLN A 228 4.55 4.04 5.82
N GLY A 229 3.86 2.98 6.20
CA GLY A 229 2.94 2.23 5.37
C GLY A 229 1.52 2.78 5.48
N ILE A 230 0.83 2.84 4.37
CA ILE A 230 -0.58 3.20 4.31
C ILE A 230 -1.34 1.98 3.77
N MET A 231 -2.46 1.69 4.42
CA MET A 231 -3.34 0.59 4.07
C MET A 231 -4.76 1.12 3.96
N VAL A 232 -5.38 0.87 2.82
CA VAL A 232 -6.83 0.95 2.65
C VAL A 232 -7.36 -0.47 2.72
N ILE A 233 -8.38 -0.69 3.53
CA ILE A 233 -9.14 -1.94 3.59
C ILE A 233 -10.63 -1.59 3.63
N LYS A 234 -11.43 -2.18 2.76
CA LYS A 234 -12.89 -1.98 2.76
C LYS A 234 -13.48 -2.33 4.11
N GLU A 235 -14.38 -1.49 4.61
CA GLU A 235 -15.02 -1.61 5.92
C GLU A 235 -15.63 -3.02 6.12
N GLU A 236 -16.36 -3.52 5.13
CA GLU A 236 -16.99 -4.83 5.15
C GLU A 236 -15.98 -5.98 5.31
N LEU A 237 -14.83 -5.88 4.67
CA LEU A 237 -13.74 -6.86 4.81
C LEU A 237 -13.03 -6.71 6.17
N ALA A 238 -12.85 -5.47 6.63
CA ALA A 238 -12.24 -5.21 7.94
C ALA A 238 -13.09 -5.76 9.09
N GLU A 239 -14.42 -5.68 8.99
CA GLU A 239 -15.36 -6.25 9.97
C GLU A 239 -15.37 -7.79 9.97
N LEU A 240 -15.09 -8.40 8.82
CA LEU A 240 -15.05 -9.85 8.66
C LEU A 240 -13.77 -10.46 9.26
N LEU A 241 -12.67 -9.73 9.21
CA LEU A 241 -11.35 -10.22 9.65
C LEU A 241 -11.16 -10.04 11.16
N PRO A 242 -10.55 -11.01 11.86
CA PRO A 242 -10.21 -10.88 13.28
C PRO A 242 -9.21 -9.73 13.52
N ASN A 243 -9.46 -8.93 14.56
CA ASN A 243 -8.57 -7.87 14.98
C ASN A 243 -7.19 -8.41 15.38
N GLN A 244 -6.13 -7.77 14.89
CA GLN A 244 -4.73 -8.13 15.20
C GLN A 244 -4.07 -7.16 16.21
N GLY A 245 -4.85 -6.49 17.00
CA GLY A 245 -4.41 -5.53 18.01
C GLY A 245 -5.52 -5.21 19.01
N HIS A 246 -5.28 -4.20 19.81
CA HIS A 246 -6.26 -3.72 20.80
C HIS A 246 -7.25 -2.75 20.18
#